data_7f73616db8ed779bab4c1f1e2b98a88a
#
_entry.id   7f73616db8ed779bab4c1f1e2b98a88a
#
_cell.length_a   1.000
_cell.length_b   1.000
_cell.length_c   1.000
_cell.angle_alpha   90.00
_cell.angle_beta   90.00
_cell.angle_gamma   90.00
#
_symmetry.space_group_name_H-M   'P 1'
#
loop_
_entity.id
_entity.type
_entity.pdbx_description
1 polymer ?
#
loop_
_entity_poly.entity_id
_entity_poly.type
_entity_poly.pdbx_seq_one_letter_code
_entity_poly.pdbx_strand_id
1 'polypeptide(L)'
;MLRIEHLTKKYGEKVAVEDLSLEIKPGEVYGFIGHNGAGKTTTIKCCVGLLDFDNGEIYIDGISIKDDLMACKKKLAYIPDNPILFEYLSGIGYLNFVADIYKIGKSEREEKIRKYADLFEITADLAQPLSAYSHGMKQKITIIAALIHDPKLIILDEPFVGLDPIAAFKFKEIMREVCNNGGAVFFSTHVLDVAEKLCDKIAIIKNGKLIKTGTMEEVKGDSSLEETFLELENDSNV
;
A
#
# COMPACT_ATOMS: atom_id res chain seq x y z
N MET A 1 -13.76 -2.10 -3.81
CA MET A 1 -12.93 -2.24 -2.61
C MET A 1 -12.47 -0.88 -2.07
N LEU A 2 -11.75 -0.07 -2.85
CA LEU A 2 -11.45 1.33 -2.55
C LEU A 2 -12.06 2.23 -3.60
N ARG A 3 -12.74 3.33 -3.21
CA ARG A 3 -13.28 4.33 -4.11
C ARG A 3 -12.93 5.72 -3.58
N ILE A 4 -12.32 6.52 -4.43
CA ILE A 4 -11.94 7.91 -4.18
C ILE A 4 -12.75 8.77 -5.14
N GLU A 5 -13.42 9.80 -4.63
CA GLU A 5 -14.26 10.71 -5.40
C GLU A 5 -13.84 12.15 -5.13
N HIS A 6 -13.35 12.83 -6.16
CA HIS A 6 -13.00 14.26 -6.15
C HIS A 6 -12.05 14.67 -5.02
N LEU A 7 -11.09 13.80 -4.67
CA LEU A 7 -10.14 14.05 -3.58
C LEU A 7 -9.27 15.26 -3.91
N THR A 8 -9.31 16.25 -3.04
CA THR A 8 -8.40 17.40 -3.05
C THR A 8 -7.73 17.56 -1.70
N LYS A 9 -6.39 17.72 -1.72
CA LYS A 9 -5.58 17.98 -0.55
C LYS A 9 -4.65 19.16 -0.76
N LYS A 10 -4.68 20.11 0.16
CA LYS A 10 -3.83 21.31 0.15
C LYS A 10 -2.92 21.37 1.38
N TYR A 11 -1.77 21.96 1.23
CA TYR A 11 -0.86 22.37 2.30
C TYR A 11 -0.61 23.89 2.18
N GLY A 12 -1.38 24.68 2.91
CA GLY A 12 -1.45 26.11 2.70
C GLY A 12 -1.93 26.44 1.28
N GLU A 13 -1.12 27.16 0.51
CA GLU A 13 -1.45 27.49 -0.89
C GLU A 13 -1.09 26.38 -1.89
N LYS A 14 -0.26 25.41 -1.50
CA LYS A 14 0.16 24.32 -2.38
C LYS A 14 -0.90 23.24 -2.47
N VAL A 15 -1.42 23.01 -3.67
CA VAL A 15 -2.29 21.87 -3.97
C VAL A 15 -1.41 20.64 -4.17
N ALA A 16 -1.55 19.63 -3.30
CA ALA A 16 -0.78 18.39 -3.36
C ALA A 16 -1.51 17.27 -4.10
N VAL A 17 -2.85 17.29 -4.06
CA VAL A 17 -3.74 16.42 -4.84
C VAL A 17 -4.92 17.26 -5.26
N GLU A 18 -5.30 17.19 -6.54
CA GLU A 18 -6.35 18.01 -7.14
C GLU A 18 -7.36 17.14 -7.87
N ASP A 19 -8.60 17.14 -7.37
CA ASP A 19 -9.77 16.49 -7.99
C ASP A 19 -9.55 15.03 -8.43
N LEU A 20 -8.85 14.25 -7.60
CA LEU A 20 -8.48 12.88 -7.92
C LEU A 20 -9.65 11.92 -7.67
N SER A 21 -10.05 11.20 -8.72
CA SER A 21 -11.08 10.16 -8.63
C SER A 21 -10.56 8.85 -9.20
N LEU A 22 -10.67 7.75 -8.43
CA LEU A 22 -10.33 6.40 -8.89
C LEU A 22 -11.11 5.32 -8.12
N GLU A 23 -11.26 4.16 -8.74
CA GLU A 23 -11.91 3.01 -8.13
C GLU A 23 -11.05 1.75 -8.30
N ILE A 24 -10.88 1.01 -7.19
CA ILE A 24 -10.19 -0.28 -7.14
C ILE A 24 -11.20 -1.34 -6.75
N LYS A 25 -11.35 -2.34 -7.61
CA LYS A 25 -12.31 -3.44 -7.41
C LYS A 25 -11.67 -4.61 -6.65
N PRO A 26 -12.49 -5.47 -6.01
CA PRO A 26 -12.00 -6.76 -5.52
C PRO A 26 -11.30 -7.54 -6.64
N GLY A 27 -10.20 -8.21 -6.30
CA GLY A 27 -9.40 -9.00 -7.25
C GLY A 27 -8.29 -8.23 -7.96
N GLU A 28 -8.23 -6.90 -7.81
CA GLU A 28 -7.27 -6.07 -8.55
C GLU A 28 -6.00 -5.77 -7.74
N VAL A 29 -4.84 -5.91 -8.39
CA VAL A 29 -3.59 -5.27 -8.01
C VAL A 29 -3.49 -3.96 -8.78
N TYR A 30 -3.56 -2.84 -8.08
CA TYR A 30 -3.63 -1.51 -8.67
C TYR A 30 -2.39 -0.69 -8.37
N GLY A 31 -1.67 -0.27 -9.39
CA GLY A 31 -0.45 0.55 -9.29
C GLY A 31 -0.75 2.04 -9.37
N PHE A 32 -0.17 2.83 -8.48
CA PHE A 32 -0.25 4.28 -8.46
C PHE A 32 1.13 4.88 -8.77
N ILE A 33 1.31 5.36 -9.99
CA ILE A 33 2.61 5.67 -10.58
C ILE A 33 2.79 7.17 -10.72
N GLY A 34 3.99 7.65 -10.46
CA GLY A 34 4.36 9.06 -10.62
C GLY A 34 5.72 9.37 -10.00
N HIS A 35 6.28 10.50 -10.36
CA HIS A 35 7.54 10.97 -9.76
C HIS A 35 7.46 11.24 -8.25
N ASN A 36 8.60 11.41 -7.62
CA ASN A 36 8.66 11.89 -6.24
C ASN A 36 8.06 13.29 -6.16
N GLY A 37 7.13 13.47 -5.21
CA GLY A 37 6.38 14.70 -5.06
C GLY A 37 5.12 14.83 -5.95
N ALA A 38 4.78 13.83 -6.78
CA ALA A 38 3.58 13.85 -7.61
C ALA A 38 2.26 13.81 -6.83
N GLY A 39 2.27 13.48 -5.52
CA GLY A 39 1.08 13.40 -4.67
C GLY A 39 0.75 11.98 -4.20
N LYS A 40 1.53 10.95 -4.56
CA LYS A 40 1.26 9.53 -4.24
C LYS A 40 1.09 9.29 -2.74
N THR A 41 2.12 9.57 -1.95
CA THR A 41 2.09 9.40 -0.49
C THR A 41 0.99 10.21 0.18
N THR A 42 0.72 11.43 -0.31
CA THR A 42 -0.39 12.27 0.20
C THR A 42 -1.73 11.59 -0.04
N THR A 43 -1.99 11.10 -1.24
CA THR A 43 -3.21 10.36 -1.58
C THR A 43 -3.38 9.12 -0.71
N ILE A 44 -2.32 8.30 -0.59
CA ILE A 44 -2.32 7.10 0.26
C ILE A 44 -2.63 7.45 1.71
N LYS A 45 -1.97 8.46 2.28
CA LYS A 45 -2.22 8.88 3.68
C LYS A 45 -3.64 9.39 3.91
N CYS A 46 -4.25 10.05 2.92
CA CYS A 46 -5.69 10.40 2.98
C CYS A 46 -6.55 9.11 2.98
N CYS A 47 -6.25 8.14 2.10
CA CYS A 47 -7.02 6.88 2.02
C CYS A 47 -6.99 6.07 3.32
N VAL A 48 -5.90 6.11 4.07
CA VAL A 48 -5.79 5.36 5.34
C VAL A 48 -6.16 6.19 6.58
N GLY A 49 -6.65 7.43 6.39
CA GLY A 49 -7.06 8.32 7.46
C GLY A 49 -5.92 8.78 8.37
N LEU A 50 -4.72 8.95 7.79
CA LEU A 50 -3.56 9.58 8.45
C LEU A 50 -3.44 11.06 8.13
N LEU A 51 -4.11 11.51 7.07
CA LEU A 51 -4.21 12.92 6.70
C LEU A 51 -5.66 13.26 6.39
N ASP A 52 -6.12 14.39 6.94
CA ASP A 52 -7.37 15.01 6.53
C ASP A 52 -7.21 15.59 5.12
N PHE A 53 -8.32 15.68 4.40
CA PHE A 53 -8.37 16.27 3.06
C PHE A 53 -9.43 17.37 2.99
N ASP A 54 -9.26 18.27 2.01
CA ASP A 54 -10.06 19.50 1.91
C ASP A 54 -11.39 19.26 1.23
N ASN A 55 -11.42 18.42 0.16
CA ASN A 55 -12.64 18.06 -0.57
C ASN A 55 -12.60 16.59 -1.00
N GLY A 56 -13.78 16.05 -1.32
CA GLY A 56 -13.97 14.71 -1.85
C GLY A 56 -14.47 13.72 -0.81
N GLU A 57 -14.56 12.47 -1.25
CA GLU A 57 -14.98 11.33 -0.43
C GLU A 57 -14.07 10.12 -0.69
N ILE A 58 -13.86 9.32 0.36
CA ILE A 58 -13.10 8.06 0.25
C ILE A 58 -13.91 6.96 0.92
N TYR A 59 -14.12 5.86 0.20
CA TYR A 59 -14.86 4.71 0.68
C TYR A 59 -13.97 3.46 0.68
N ILE A 60 -14.01 2.70 1.77
CA ILE A 60 -13.35 1.41 1.91
C ILE A 60 -14.42 0.36 2.14
N ASP A 61 -14.54 -0.59 1.20
CA ASP A 61 -15.57 -1.63 1.21
C ASP A 61 -17.00 -1.05 1.44
N GLY A 62 -17.29 0.09 0.78
CA GLY A 62 -18.56 0.81 0.84
C GLY A 62 -18.77 1.71 2.06
N ILE A 63 -17.81 1.77 3.00
CA ILE A 63 -17.89 2.61 4.20
C ILE A 63 -17.09 3.89 3.97
N SER A 64 -17.70 5.06 4.18
CA SER A 64 -16.98 6.34 4.13
C SER A 64 -15.99 6.44 5.31
N ILE A 65 -14.76 6.86 5.03
CA ILE A 65 -13.76 7.07 6.10
C ILE A 65 -14.13 8.24 7.02
N LYS A 66 -15.01 9.14 6.59
CA LYS A 66 -15.53 10.22 7.41
C LYS A 66 -16.58 9.73 8.40
N ASP A 67 -17.36 8.71 8.02
CA ASP A 67 -18.45 8.19 8.85
C ASP A 67 -17.94 7.18 9.89
N ASP A 68 -17.12 6.22 9.47
CA ASP A 68 -16.55 5.21 10.39
C ASP A 68 -15.15 4.80 9.98
N LEU A 69 -14.18 5.63 10.35
CA LEU A 69 -12.75 5.37 10.12
C LEU A 69 -12.28 4.06 10.79
N MET A 70 -12.85 3.71 11.95
CA MET A 70 -12.43 2.49 12.65
C MET A 70 -12.91 1.22 11.95
N ALA A 71 -14.12 1.22 11.40
CA ALA A 71 -14.61 0.12 10.57
C ALA A 71 -13.75 -0.03 9.30
N CYS A 72 -13.36 1.09 8.68
CA CYS A 72 -12.43 1.10 7.54
C CYS A 72 -11.07 0.50 7.90
N LYS A 73 -10.46 0.95 9.02
CA LYS A 73 -9.14 0.48 9.49
C LYS A 73 -9.11 -1.02 9.81
N LYS A 74 -10.22 -1.61 10.22
CA LYS A 74 -10.30 -3.06 10.45
C LYS A 74 -10.23 -3.88 9.15
N LYS A 75 -10.56 -3.29 8.01
CA LYS A 75 -10.60 -3.96 6.70
C LYS A 75 -9.35 -3.73 5.88
N LEU A 76 -8.53 -2.75 6.24
CA LEU A 76 -7.32 -2.39 5.50
C LEU A 76 -6.05 -2.66 6.30
N ALA A 77 -4.97 -2.95 5.59
CA ALA A 77 -3.61 -2.83 6.08
C ALA A 77 -2.89 -1.69 5.36
N TYR A 78 -2.03 -0.99 6.08
CA TYR A 78 -1.16 0.04 5.52
C TYR A 78 0.30 -0.26 5.81
N ILE A 79 1.12 -0.26 4.75
CA ILE A 79 2.58 -0.41 4.85
C ILE A 79 3.20 0.86 4.27
N PRO A 80 3.80 1.73 5.11
CA PRO A 80 4.49 2.93 4.67
C PRO A 80 5.85 2.61 4.06
N ASP A 81 6.39 3.53 3.25
CA ASP A 81 7.75 3.49 2.73
C ASP A 81 8.81 3.38 3.85
N ASN A 82 8.62 4.14 4.93
CA ASN A 82 9.50 4.09 6.09
C ASN A 82 8.70 3.73 7.36
N PRO A 83 8.74 2.46 7.82
CA PRO A 83 7.98 2.03 8.98
C PRO A 83 8.49 2.66 10.28
N ILE A 84 7.57 3.24 11.04
CA ILE A 84 7.84 3.71 12.40
C ILE A 84 7.42 2.60 13.36
N LEU A 85 8.40 1.97 14.01
CA LEU A 85 8.20 0.85 14.91
C LEU A 85 8.51 1.24 16.37
N PHE A 86 7.91 0.52 17.31
CA PHE A 86 8.24 0.64 18.73
C PHE A 86 9.56 -0.09 19.01
N GLU A 87 10.69 0.57 18.81
CA GLU A 87 12.03 -0.01 18.77
C GLU A 87 12.46 -0.72 20.08
N TYR A 88 11.81 -0.41 21.20
CA TYR A 88 12.01 -1.08 22.48
C TYR A 88 11.33 -2.44 22.62
N LEU A 89 10.37 -2.76 21.74
CA LEU A 89 9.72 -4.07 21.70
C LEU A 89 10.60 -5.07 20.93
N SER A 90 10.48 -6.34 21.31
CA SER A 90 10.97 -7.44 20.47
C SER A 90 10.04 -7.63 19.26
N GLY A 91 10.54 -8.27 18.18
CA GLY A 91 9.72 -8.59 17.02
C GLY A 91 8.44 -9.32 17.39
N ILE A 92 8.54 -10.39 18.21
CA ILE A 92 7.37 -11.14 18.68
C ILE A 92 6.46 -10.28 19.56
N GLY A 93 7.03 -9.40 20.40
CA GLY A 93 6.27 -8.47 21.24
C GLY A 93 5.45 -7.48 20.39
N TYR A 94 6.05 -6.95 19.34
CA TYR A 94 5.36 -6.06 18.40
C TYR A 94 4.23 -6.77 17.65
N LEU A 95 4.45 -7.98 17.13
CA LEU A 95 3.41 -8.74 16.45
C LEU A 95 2.26 -9.12 17.38
N ASN A 96 2.54 -9.49 18.62
CA ASN A 96 1.51 -9.73 19.62
C ASN A 96 0.71 -8.46 19.96
N PHE A 97 1.39 -7.32 20.09
CA PHE A 97 0.73 -6.03 20.31
C PHE A 97 -0.25 -5.70 19.18
N VAL A 98 0.17 -5.87 17.91
CA VAL A 98 -0.72 -5.66 16.76
C VAL A 98 -1.89 -6.65 16.78
N ALA A 99 -1.63 -7.93 17.05
CA ALA A 99 -2.67 -8.95 17.15
C ALA A 99 -3.70 -8.64 18.26
N ASP A 100 -3.27 -8.06 19.39
CA ASP A 100 -4.18 -7.61 20.45
C ASP A 100 -5.09 -6.46 20.00
N ILE A 101 -4.58 -5.49 19.23
CA ILE A 101 -5.37 -4.40 18.65
C ILE A 101 -6.50 -4.96 17.78
N TYR A 102 -6.21 -5.96 16.96
CA TYR A 102 -7.20 -6.62 16.09
C TYR A 102 -7.98 -7.74 16.78
N LYS A 103 -7.74 -7.98 18.08
CA LYS A 103 -8.43 -9.01 18.90
C LYS A 103 -8.27 -10.43 18.36
N ILE A 104 -7.13 -10.74 17.78
CA ILE A 104 -6.80 -12.07 17.25
C ILE A 104 -6.50 -13.02 18.42
N GLY A 105 -7.18 -14.17 18.43
CA GLY A 105 -7.02 -15.20 19.47
C GLY A 105 -5.60 -15.80 19.51
N LYS A 106 -5.21 -16.34 20.66
CA LYS A 106 -3.83 -16.83 20.89
C LYS A 106 -3.40 -17.88 19.85
N SER A 107 -4.20 -18.91 19.63
CA SER A 107 -3.86 -20.00 18.69
C SER A 107 -3.72 -19.50 17.26
N GLU A 108 -4.65 -18.64 16.82
CA GLU A 108 -4.65 -18.06 15.48
C GLU A 108 -3.44 -17.15 15.25
N ARG A 109 -3.12 -16.28 16.24
CA ARG A 109 -1.95 -15.40 16.13
C ARG A 109 -0.63 -16.16 16.06
N GLU A 110 -0.48 -17.21 16.86
CA GLU A 110 0.72 -18.05 16.86
C GLU A 110 0.92 -18.74 15.52
N GLU A 111 -0.15 -19.25 14.93
CA GLU A 111 -0.14 -19.87 13.58
C GLU A 111 0.26 -18.86 12.49
N LYS A 112 -0.42 -17.70 12.46
CA LYS A 112 -0.17 -16.66 11.45
C LYS A 112 1.22 -16.05 11.58
N ILE A 113 1.65 -15.74 12.81
CA ILE A 113 3.00 -15.19 13.04
C ILE A 113 4.05 -16.21 12.56
N ARG A 114 3.92 -17.48 12.93
CA ARG A 114 4.84 -18.51 12.46
C ARG A 114 4.84 -18.63 10.95
N LYS A 115 3.67 -18.76 10.32
CA LYS A 115 3.52 -18.83 8.85
C LYS A 115 4.32 -17.74 8.15
N TYR A 116 4.09 -16.48 8.52
CA TYR A 116 4.71 -15.36 7.83
C TYR A 116 6.17 -15.14 8.26
N ALA A 117 6.54 -15.40 9.52
CA ALA A 117 7.92 -15.28 9.96
C ALA A 117 8.83 -16.32 9.28
N ASP A 118 8.37 -17.57 9.13
CA ASP A 118 9.08 -18.61 8.37
C ASP A 118 9.17 -18.24 6.89
N LEU A 119 8.07 -17.73 6.30
CA LEU A 119 8.05 -17.31 4.91
C LEU A 119 9.08 -16.22 4.60
N PHE A 120 9.22 -15.22 5.48
CA PHE A 120 10.18 -14.12 5.33
C PHE A 120 11.54 -14.39 5.97
N GLU A 121 11.77 -15.60 6.48
CA GLU A 121 13.04 -16.05 7.07
C GLU A 121 13.51 -15.14 8.24
N ILE A 122 12.58 -14.75 9.13
CA ILE A 122 12.85 -13.88 10.27
C ILE A 122 12.52 -14.52 11.62
N THR A 123 12.13 -15.80 11.63
CA THR A 123 11.67 -16.53 12.83
C THR A 123 12.71 -16.51 13.95
N ALA A 124 14.00 -16.71 13.61
CA ALA A 124 15.10 -16.72 14.59
C ALA A 124 15.33 -15.35 15.25
N ASP A 125 14.93 -14.27 14.60
CA ASP A 125 15.16 -12.90 15.04
C ASP A 125 14.01 -12.32 15.86
N LEU A 126 12.86 -13.00 15.92
CA LEU A 126 11.66 -12.49 16.59
C LEU A 126 11.86 -12.18 18.09
N ALA A 127 12.81 -12.82 18.75
CA ALA A 127 13.13 -12.55 20.15
C ALA A 127 13.97 -11.27 20.35
N GLN A 128 14.63 -10.76 19.30
CA GLN A 128 15.49 -9.59 19.38
C GLN A 128 14.66 -8.30 19.42
N PRO A 129 15.17 -7.21 20.04
CA PRO A 129 14.53 -5.91 20.01
C PRO A 129 14.56 -5.32 18.60
N LEU A 130 13.49 -4.61 18.21
CA LEU A 130 13.36 -3.99 16.88
C LEU A 130 14.43 -2.92 16.60
N SER A 131 15.05 -2.35 17.65
CA SER A 131 16.21 -1.47 17.52
C SER A 131 17.43 -2.15 16.88
N ALA A 132 17.56 -3.48 17.02
CA ALA A 132 18.63 -4.28 16.42
C ALA A 132 18.35 -4.70 14.97
N TYR A 133 17.13 -4.48 14.46
CA TYR A 133 16.73 -4.90 13.13
C TYR A 133 17.35 -4.00 12.05
N SER A 134 17.83 -4.61 10.97
CA SER A 134 18.17 -3.90 9.73
C SER A 134 16.91 -3.30 9.10
N HIS A 135 17.09 -2.39 8.13
CA HIS A 135 15.96 -1.81 7.39
C HIS A 135 15.09 -2.90 6.75
N GLY A 136 15.68 -3.88 6.08
CA GLY A 136 14.95 -4.99 5.48
C GLY A 136 14.20 -5.85 6.49
N MET A 137 14.78 -6.11 7.68
CA MET A 137 14.08 -6.80 8.76
C MET A 137 12.89 -5.97 9.30
N LYS A 138 13.05 -4.66 9.44
CA LYS A 138 11.96 -3.74 9.81
C LYS A 138 10.84 -3.76 8.78
N GLN A 139 11.18 -3.82 7.49
CA GLN A 139 10.18 -3.96 6.42
C GLN A 139 9.45 -5.30 6.49
N LYS A 140 10.17 -6.41 6.66
CA LYS A 140 9.59 -7.75 6.81
C LYS A 140 8.62 -7.84 8.00
N ILE A 141 9.00 -7.34 9.18
CA ILE A 141 8.14 -7.36 10.38
C ILE A 141 6.89 -6.49 10.19
N THR A 142 7.00 -5.36 9.48
CA THR A 142 5.86 -4.49 9.14
C THR A 142 4.88 -5.19 8.21
N ILE A 143 5.39 -5.90 7.20
CA ILE A 143 4.56 -6.71 6.30
C ILE A 143 3.82 -7.80 7.09
N ILE A 144 4.52 -8.52 7.96
CA ILE A 144 3.88 -9.56 8.81
C ILE A 144 2.78 -8.94 9.65
N ALA A 145 3.05 -7.83 10.34
CA ALA A 145 2.07 -7.13 11.16
C ALA A 145 0.84 -6.69 10.37
N ALA A 146 1.03 -6.28 9.11
CA ALA A 146 -0.05 -5.88 8.22
C ALA A 146 -0.92 -7.06 7.75
N LEU A 147 -0.35 -8.28 7.69
CA LEU A 147 -1.03 -9.46 7.16
C LEU A 147 -1.77 -10.30 8.23
N ILE A 148 -1.37 -10.21 9.51
CA ILE A 148 -1.89 -11.12 10.55
C ILE A 148 -3.39 -10.98 10.83
N HIS A 149 -4.02 -9.85 10.44
CA HIS A 149 -5.46 -9.61 10.65
C HIS A 149 -6.32 -9.86 9.39
N ASP A 150 -5.74 -10.49 8.34
CA ASP A 150 -6.40 -10.83 7.08
C ASP A 150 -7.12 -9.63 6.42
N PRO A 151 -6.39 -8.59 6.08
CA PRO A 151 -6.98 -7.39 5.49
C PRO A 151 -7.62 -7.71 4.13
N LYS A 152 -8.76 -7.08 3.84
CA LYS A 152 -9.39 -7.13 2.52
C LYS A 152 -8.73 -6.18 1.52
N LEU A 153 -8.15 -5.09 2.02
CA LEU A 153 -7.45 -4.09 1.22
C LEU A 153 -6.05 -3.88 1.78
N ILE A 154 -5.03 -4.03 0.95
CA ILE A 154 -3.66 -3.70 1.32
C ILE A 154 -3.27 -2.43 0.57
N ILE A 155 -2.91 -1.39 1.33
CA ILE A 155 -2.42 -0.11 0.80
C ILE A 155 -0.93 0.03 1.14
N LEU A 156 -0.10 0.29 0.13
CA LEU A 156 1.35 0.24 0.25
C LEU A 156 1.98 1.50 -0.36
N ASP A 157 2.95 2.06 0.34
CA ASP A 157 3.76 3.17 -0.18
C ASP A 157 5.19 2.67 -0.45
N GLU A 158 5.59 2.57 -1.73
CA GLU A 158 6.89 2.06 -2.20
C GLU A 158 7.32 0.72 -1.55
N PRO A 159 6.51 -0.34 -1.59
CA PRO A 159 6.61 -1.51 -0.69
C PRO A 159 7.84 -2.40 -0.89
N PHE A 160 8.55 -2.27 -2.00
CA PHE A 160 9.66 -3.16 -2.35
C PHE A 160 11.03 -2.58 -1.97
N VAL A 161 11.07 -1.33 -1.52
CA VAL A 161 12.29 -0.66 -1.05
C VAL A 161 12.79 -1.37 0.21
N GLY A 162 14.06 -1.77 0.19
CA GLY A 162 14.72 -2.45 1.33
C GLY A 162 14.47 -3.95 1.46
N LEU A 163 13.60 -4.55 0.65
CA LEU A 163 13.44 -6.00 0.59
C LEU A 163 14.51 -6.65 -0.27
N ASP A 164 15.02 -7.79 0.19
CA ASP A 164 15.82 -8.67 -0.66
C ASP A 164 14.95 -9.30 -1.78
N PRO A 165 15.56 -9.80 -2.87
CA PRO A 165 14.81 -10.34 -4.02
C PRO A 165 13.86 -11.48 -3.67
N ILE A 166 14.23 -12.33 -2.71
CA ILE A 166 13.42 -13.49 -2.27
C ILE A 166 12.19 -12.98 -1.50
N ALA A 167 12.39 -12.09 -0.54
CA ALA A 167 11.30 -11.49 0.22
C ALA A 167 10.34 -10.70 -0.69
N ALA A 168 10.87 -9.93 -1.64
CA ALA A 168 10.06 -9.20 -2.62
C ALA A 168 9.22 -10.15 -3.49
N PHE A 169 9.79 -11.27 -3.95
CA PHE A 169 9.06 -12.28 -4.69
C PHE A 169 7.93 -12.90 -3.87
N LYS A 170 8.23 -13.36 -2.65
CA LYS A 170 7.23 -13.93 -1.72
C LYS A 170 6.10 -12.94 -1.40
N PHE A 171 6.44 -11.66 -1.24
CA PHE A 171 5.44 -10.64 -0.98
C PHE A 171 4.51 -10.40 -2.18
N LYS A 172 5.03 -10.42 -3.41
CA LYS A 172 4.21 -10.34 -4.64
C LYS A 172 3.23 -11.52 -4.74
N GLU A 173 3.65 -12.73 -4.36
CA GLU A 173 2.77 -13.90 -4.30
C GLU A 173 1.63 -13.69 -3.29
N ILE A 174 1.94 -13.17 -2.09
CA ILE A 174 0.91 -12.84 -1.08
C ILE A 174 -0.07 -11.80 -1.62
N MET A 175 0.42 -10.72 -2.26
CA MET A 175 -0.44 -9.70 -2.85
C MET A 175 -1.42 -10.32 -3.85
N ARG A 176 -0.95 -11.22 -4.69
CA ARG A 176 -1.80 -11.93 -5.66
C ARG A 176 -2.76 -12.90 -4.97
N GLU A 177 -2.33 -13.61 -3.91
CA GLU A 177 -3.20 -14.47 -3.10
C GLU A 177 -4.35 -13.68 -2.46
N VAL A 178 -4.06 -12.50 -1.89
CA VAL A 178 -5.10 -11.62 -1.32
C VAL A 178 -6.12 -11.22 -2.38
N CYS A 179 -5.68 -10.84 -3.58
CA CYS A 179 -6.58 -10.49 -4.67
C CYS A 179 -7.42 -11.70 -5.13
N ASN A 180 -6.82 -12.88 -5.28
CA ASN A 180 -7.52 -14.11 -5.67
C ASN A 180 -8.59 -14.53 -4.64
N ASN A 181 -8.41 -14.15 -3.38
CA ASN A 181 -9.38 -14.38 -2.29
C ASN A 181 -10.41 -13.23 -2.16
N GLY A 182 -10.54 -12.38 -3.18
CA GLY A 182 -11.53 -11.30 -3.22
C GLY A 182 -11.15 -10.02 -2.49
N GLY A 183 -9.87 -9.91 -2.05
CA GLY A 183 -9.28 -8.67 -1.58
C GLY A 183 -8.82 -7.77 -2.72
N ALA A 184 -8.10 -6.70 -2.42
CA ALA A 184 -7.46 -5.82 -3.39
C ALA A 184 -6.15 -5.27 -2.84
N VAL A 185 -5.26 -4.89 -3.74
CA VAL A 185 -3.98 -4.24 -3.40
C VAL A 185 -3.87 -2.93 -4.14
N PHE A 186 -3.53 -1.87 -3.42
CA PHE A 186 -3.23 -0.55 -3.96
C PHE A 186 -1.84 -0.12 -3.51
N PHE A 187 -0.93 0.10 -4.45
CA PHE A 187 0.42 0.50 -4.07
C PHE A 187 0.99 1.61 -4.95
N SER A 188 1.75 2.51 -4.31
CA SER A 188 2.54 3.49 -5.04
C SER A 188 3.87 2.90 -5.46
N THR A 189 4.36 3.33 -6.61
CA THR A 189 5.73 3.07 -7.03
C THR A 189 6.20 4.07 -8.08
N HIS A 190 7.51 4.29 -8.13
CA HIS A 190 8.21 4.95 -9.23
C HIS A 190 8.99 3.95 -10.09
N VAL A 191 8.95 2.64 -9.75
CA VAL A 191 9.63 1.57 -10.49
C VAL A 191 8.66 0.95 -11.49
N LEU A 192 8.73 1.40 -12.74
CA LEU A 192 7.78 1.05 -13.80
C LEU A 192 7.79 -0.44 -14.13
N ASP A 193 8.95 -1.08 -14.15
CA ASP A 193 9.10 -2.53 -14.35
C ASP A 193 8.32 -3.38 -13.34
N VAL A 194 8.26 -2.93 -12.08
CA VAL A 194 7.49 -3.61 -11.04
C VAL A 194 6.00 -3.47 -11.30
N ALA A 195 5.57 -2.26 -11.64
CA ALA A 195 4.16 -1.99 -11.96
C ALA A 195 3.72 -2.80 -13.18
N GLU A 196 4.50 -2.79 -14.26
CA GLU A 196 4.16 -3.49 -15.51
C GLU A 196 3.99 -5.01 -15.33
N LYS A 197 4.80 -5.63 -14.45
CA LYS A 197 4.75 -7.07 -14.20
C LYS A 197 3.70 -7.50 -13.17
N LEU A 198 3.28 -6.59 -12.30
CA LEU A 198 2.45 -6.94 -11.13
C LEU A 198 1.02 -6.43 -11.23
N CYS A 199 0.79 -5.26 -11.84
CA CYS A 199 -0.50 -4.59 -11.81
C CYS A 199 -1.47 -5.08 -12.88
N ASP A 200 -2.73 -5.23 -12.50
CA ASP A 200 -3.84 -5.42 -13.43
C ASP A 200 -4.29 -4.07 -14.01
N LYS A 201 -4.27 -3.03 -13.17
CA LYS A 201 -4.58 -1.65 -13.52
C LYS A 201 -3.57 -0.69 -12.93
N ILE A 202 -3.45 0.46 -13.56
CA ILE A 202 -2.59 1.55 -13.07
C ILE A 202 -3.29 2.91 -13.19
N ALA A 203 -2.83 3.83 -12.37
CA ALA A 203 -3.08 5.26 -12.50
C ALA A 203 -1.75 6.02 -12.49
N ILE A 204 -1.59 6.95 -13.43
CA ILE A 204 -0.42 7.83 -13.51
C ILE A 204 -0.83 9.20 -12.96
N ILE A 205 -0.09 9.66 -11.96
CA ILE A 205 -0.28 10.97 -11.31
C ILE A 205 0.92 11.89 -11.59
N LYS A 206 0.63 13.15 -11.94
CA LYS A 206 1.63 14.21 -12.14
C LYS A 206 1.13 15.49 -11.51
N ASN A 207 1.96 16.14 -10.69
CA ASN A 207 1.63 17.41 -10.03
C ASN A 207 0.28 17.42 -9.29
N GLY A 208 -0.07 16.31 -8.63
CA GLY A 208 -1.32 16.16 -7.89
C GLY A 208 -2.53 15.78 -8.73
N LYS A 209 -2.42 15.68 -10.05
CA LYS A 209 -3.52 15.36 -10.98
C LYS A 209 -3.39 13.94 -11.53
N LEU A 210 -4.53 13.28 -11.67
CA LEU A 210 -4.61 12.01 -12.38
C LEU A 210 -4.52 12.28 -13.90
N ILE A 211 -3.48 11.72 -14.53
CA ILE A 211 -3.23 11.95 -15.98
C ILE A 211 -3.82 10.85 -16.83
N LYS A 212 -3.62 9.58 -16.41
CA LYS A 212 -4.10 8.43 -17.15
C LYS A 212 -4.42 7.31 -16.18
N THR A 213 -5.49 6.54 -16.44
CA THR A 213 -5.84 5.36 -15.67
C THR A 213 -6.53 4.33 -16.56
N GLY A 214 -6.34 3.06 -16.27
CA GLY A 214 -6.92 1.94 -17.01
C GLY A 214 -6.22 0.63 -16.70
N THR A 215 -6.56 -0.42 -17.44
CA THR A 215 -5.79 -1.65 -17.44
C THR A 215 -4.37 -1.39 -17.94
N MET A 216 -3.44 -2.29 -17.62
CA MET A 216 -2.06 -2.16 -18.09
C MET A 216 -2.00 -2.01 -19.63
N GLU A 217 -2.82 -2.78 -20.35
CA GLU A 217 -2.89 -2.74 -21.81
C GLU A 217 -3.47 -1.42 -22.34
N GLU A 218 -4.54 -0.90 -21.72
CA GLU A 218 -5.16 0.38 -22.10
C GLU A 218 -4.22 1.58 -21.88
N VAL A 219 -3.38 1.51 -20.86
CA VAL A 219 -2.46 2.61 -20.54
C VAL A 219 -1.22 2.57 -21.41
N LYS A 220 -0.57 1.43 -21.58
CA LYS A 220 0.68 1.34 -22.35
C LYS A 220 0.43 1.27 -23.87
N GLY A 221 -0.71 0.74 -24.32
CA GLY A 221 -0.97 0.48 -25.74
C GLY A 221 0.07 -0.49 -26.32
N ASP A 222 0.60 -0.13 -27.49
CA ASP A 222 1.64 -0.92 -28.18
C ASP A 222 3.08 -0.62 -27.70
N SER A 223 3.25 0.34 -26.79
CA SER A 223 4.54 0.77 -26.22
C SER A 223 4.84 0.08 -24.89
N SER A 224 6.03 0.31 -24.33
CA SER A 224 6.32 -0.04 -22.93
C SER A 224 5.68 0.98 -21.98
N LEU A 225 5.48 0.58 -20.70
CA LEU A 225 5.01 1.52 -19.69
C LEU A 225 5.99 2.68 -19.50
N GLU A 226 7.29 2.43 -19.65
CA GLU A 226 8.33 3.46 -19.54
C GLU A 226 8.23 4.50 -20.65
N GLU A 227 8.05 4.07 -21.90
CA GLU A 227 7.85 5.00 -23.03
C GLU A 227 6.60 5.84 -22.84
N THR A 228 5.46 5.23 -22.50
CA THR A 228 4.21 5.95 -22.24
C THR A 228 4.38 6.95 -21.08
N PHE A 229 5.06 6.55 -20.02
CA PHE A 229 5.30 7.43 -18.88
C PHE A 229 6.16 8.64 -19.27
N LEU A 230 7.24 8.44 -20.04
CA LEU A 230 8.11 9.52 -20.53
C LEU A 230 7.36 10.48 -21.48
N GLU A 231 6.50 9.97 -22.33
CA GLU A 231 5.64 10.81 -23.19
C GLU A 231 4.73 11.71 -22.36
N LEU A 232 4.02 11.14 -21.37
CA LEU A 232 3.12 11.90 -20.49
C LEU A 232 3.88 12.91 -19.60
N GLU A 233 5.13 12.61 -19.24
CA GLU A 233 5.96 13.55 -18.49
C GLU A 233 6.45 14.73 -19.34
N ASN A 234 6.74 14.50 -20.62
CA ASN A 234 7.21 15.52 -21.56
C ASN A 234 6.06 16.37 -22.13
N ASP A 235 4.83 15.89 -22.06
CA ASP A 235 3.67 16.64 -22.55
C ASP A 235 3.38 17.81 -21.62
N SER A 236 3.68 19.03 -22.10
CA SER A 236 3.55 20.29 -21.34
C SER A 236 2.09 20.75 -21.18
N ASN A 237 1.15 20.07 -21.82
CA ASN A 237 -0.26 20.43 -21.86
C ASN A 237 -1.13 19.65 -20.83
N VAL A 238 -0.50 18.88 -19.95
CA VAL A 238 -1.21 18.05 -18.94
C VAL A 238 -0.91 18.52 -17.52
#